data_141d374aeeb855c7d49595c8ca6cb751
#
_entry.id   141d374aeeb855c7d49595c8ca6cb751
#
_cell.length_a   1.000
_cell.length_b   1.000
_cell.length_c   1.000
_cell.angle_alpha   90.00
_cell.angle_beta   90.00
_cell.angle_gamma   90.00
#
_symmetry.space_group_name_H-M   'P 1'
#
loop_
_entity.id
_entity.type
_entity.pdbx_description
1 polymer ?
#
loop_
_entity_poly.entity_id
_entity_poly.type
_entity_poly.pdbx_seq_one_letter_code
_entity_poly.pdbx_strand_id
1 'polypeptide(L)'
;PSPPSDRERNDRYEHTAIEPAWQERWAQAGVYKTDLSDAETPKYYLLTMYPYPSGDLHIGHWYIKTPTDARARFLRMNGHNVFFPIGFDAFGLPAENAAIKQKIHPAQWTMKNIANMRRQLRSMGATFDWDSEVVTCTPEYYRWNQWIFLKYLEAGLAYRKMAAVDWCPKDQVVLAREQVEGADRVCWRCGTQVIKRDLEQW
;
A
#
# COMPACT_ATOMS: atom_id res chain seq x y z
N PRO A 1 -0.09 -18.15 44.39
CA PRO A 1 -0.79 -18.87 43.35
C PRO A 1 0.12 -19.99 42.85
N SER A 2 -0.38 -21.23 42.91
CA SER A 2 0.34 -22.41 42.44
C SER A 2 0.52 -22.33 40.93
N PRO A 3 1.64 -22.82 40.35
CA PRO A 3 1.79 -22.85 38.91
C PRO A 3 0.70 -23.75 38.28
N PRO A 4 0.21 -23.42 37.08
CA PRO A 4 -0.81 -24.21 36.39
C PRO A 4 -0.36 -25.66 36.20
N SER A 5 -1.28 -26.61 36.33
CA SER A 5 -1.02 -28.03 36.14
C SER A 5 -0.59 -28.33 34.69
N ASP A 6 0.13 -29.41 34.46
CA ASP A 6 0.58 -29.81 33.10
C ASP A 6 -0.59 -30.02 32.11
N ARG A 7 -1.79 -30.40 32.60
CA ARG A 7 -3.02 -30.43 31.78
C ARG A 7 -3.47 -29.05 31.35
N GLU A 8 -3.43 -28.03 32.21
CA GLU A 8 -3.79 -26.65 31.90
C GLU A 8 -2.80 -25.98 30.94
N ARG A 9 -1.54 -26.45 30.85
CA ARG A 9 -0.56 -25.99 29.84
C ARG A 9 -0.81 -26.56 28.46
N ASN A 10 -1.33 -27.79 28.35
CA ASN A 10 -1.61 -28.44 27.06
C ASN A 10 -2.89 -27.90 26.37
N ASP A 11 -3.78 -27.29 27.12
CA ASP A 11 -5.02 -26.69 26.55
C ASP A 11 -4.83 -25.23 26.10
N ARG A 12 -3.65 -24.67 26.23
CA ARG A 12 -3.37 -23.32 25.77
C ARG A 12 -3.07 -23.27 24.28
N TYR A 13 -3.76 -22.38 23.55
CA TYR A 13 -3.47 -22.11 22.14
C TYR A 13 -2.08 -21.48 22.01
N GLU A 14 -1.13 -22.25 21.48
CA GLU A 14 0.26 -21.82 21.27
C GLU A 14 0.39 -21.13 19.91
N HIS A 15 -0.11 -19.88 19.81
CA HIS A 15 -0.20 -19.12 18.58
C HIS A 15 1.14 -18.99 17.86
N THR A 16 2.25 -18.87 18.58
CA THR A 16 3.61 -18.70 18.01
C THR A 16 4.09 -19.93 17.23
N ALA A 17 3.57 -21.10 17.53
CA ALA A 17 3.88 -22.35 16.82
C ALA A 17 2.81 -22.69 15.78
N ILE A 18 1.54 -22.52 16.13
CA ILE A 18 0.41 -22.95 15.31
C ILE A 18 0.19 -22.03 14.11
N GLU A 19 0.16 -20.72 14.32
CA GLU A 19 -0.17 -19.77 13.26
C GLU A 19 0.85 -19.77 12.10
N PRO A 20 2.17 -19.71 12.33
CA PRO A 20 3.14 -19.78 11.23
C PRO A 20 3.07 -21.12 10.47
N ALA A 21 2.83 -22.24 11.18
CA ALA A 21 2.71 -23.54 10.55
C ALA A 21 1.50 -23.63 9.60
N TRP A 22 0.37 -23.03 9.97
CA TRP A 22 -0.80 -22.95 9.10
C TRP A 22 -0.61 -21.98 7.94
N GLN A 23 -0.01 -20.83 8.17
CA GLN A 23 0.29 -19.86 7.12
C GLN A 23 1.19 -20.48 6.04
N GLU A 24 2.20 -21.25 6.46
CA GLU A 24 3.08 -21.97 5.52
C GLU A 24 2.31 -23.03 4.72
N ARG A 25 1.46 -23.84 5.38
CA ARG A 25 0.62 -24.84 4.69
C ARG A 25 -0.32 -24.19 3.68
N TRP A 26 -0.93 -23.06 4.01
CA TRP A 26 -1.80 -22.32 3.09
C TRP A 26 -1.03 -21.78 1.89
N ALA A 27 0.17 -21.25 2.13
CA ALA A 27 1.02 -20.75 1.04
C ALA A 27 1.44 -21.88 0.09
N GLN A 28 1.88 -23.04 0.63
CA GLN A 28 2.26 -24.22 -0.16
C GLN A 28 1.09 -24.80 -0.96
N ALA A 29 -0.09 -24.83 -0.37
CA ALA A 29 -1.30 -25.32 -1.02
C ALA A 29 -1.92 -24.31 -2.02
N GLY A 30 -1.44 -23.07 -2.05
CA GLY A 30 -1.95 -22.01 -2.95
C GLY A 30 -3.42 -21.67 -2.72
N VAL A 31 -3.94 -21.83 -1.49
CA VAL A 31 -5.38 -21.70 -1.20
C VAL A 31 -5.97 -20.31 -1.46
N TYR A 32 -5.10 -19.30 -1.62
CA TYR A 32 -5.51 -17.90 -1.85
C TYR A 32 -5.14 -17.39 -3.25
N LYS A 33 -4.51 -18.25 -4.03
CA LYS A 33 -4.17 -17.95 -5.42
C LYS A 33 -5.44 -17.92 -6.26
N THR A 34 -5.59 -16.87 -7.05
CA THR A 34 -6.73 -16.70 -7.95
C THR A 34 -6.41 -17.29 -9.30
N ASP A 35 -7.28 -18.11 -9.84
CA ASP A 35 -7.21 -18.50 -11.26
C ASP A 35 -7.95 -17.47 -12.11
N LEU A 36 -7.20 -16.56 -12.72
CA LEU A 36 -7.77 -15.53 -13.59
C LEU A 36 -8.31 -16.10 -14.92
N SER A 37 -7.95 -17.31 -15.29
CA SER A 37 -8.43 -18.00 -16.50
C SER A 37 -9.72 -18.78 -16.28
N ASP A 38 -10.10 -19.06 -15.03
CA ASP A 38 -11.35 -19.73 -14.71
C ASP A 38 -12.56 -18.90 -15.16
N ALA A 39 -13.27 -19.39 -16.15
CA ALA A 39 -14.46 -18.73 -16.70
C ALA A 39 -15.77 -19.20 -16.06
N GLU A 40 -15.77 -20.34 -15.38
CA GLU A 40 -16.96 -21.05 -14.91
C GLU A 40 -17.36 -20.66 -13.47
N THR A 41 -16.38 -20.48 -12.60
CA THR A 41 -16.64 -20.15 -11.19
C THR A 41 -17.07 -18.69 -11.03
N PRO A 42 -18.11 -18.39 -10.22
CA PRO A 42 -18.54 -17.03 -9.95
C PRO A 42 -17.39 -16.18 -9.43
N LYS A 43 -17.08 -15.09 -10.13
CA LYS A 43 -15.93 -14.22 -9.84
C LYS A 43 -16.29 -13.13 -8.84
N TYR A 44 -15.33 -12.81 -7.98
CA TYR A 44 -15.45 -11.67 -7.08
C TYR A 44 -14.11 -10.93 -6.97
N TYR A 45 -14.11 -9.66 -7.35
CA TYR A 45 -12.95 -8.79 -7.19
C TYR A 45 -13.09 -7.99 -5.89
N LEU A 46 -12.19 -8.23 -4.95
CA LEU A 46 -12.19 -7.62 -3.63
C LEU A 46 -10.95 -6.74 -3.48
N LEU A 47 -11.15 -5.49 -3.10
CA LEU A 47 -10.08 -4.53 -2.90
C LEU A 47 -9.98 -4.06 -1.45
N THR A 48 -8.76 -3.79 -1.04
CA THR A 48 -8.45 -3.04 0.18
C THR A 48 -7.43 -1.96 -0.13
N MET A 49 -7.37 -0.94 0.70
CA MET A 49 -6.42 0.16 0.52
C MET A 49 -4.97 -0.34 0.66
N TYR A 50 -4.12 0.00 -0.29
CA TYR A 50 -2.70 -0.27 -0.25
C TYR A 50 -2.01 0.66 0.77
N PRO A 51 -1.11 0.15 1.63
CA PRO A 51 -0.39 0.99 2.56
C PRO A 51 0.70 1.80 1.87
N TYR A 52 0.98 3.00 2.41
CA TYR A 52 2.21 3.74 2.10
C TYR A 52 3.37 3.11 2.87
N PRO A 53 4.49 2.77 2.23
CA PRO A 53 5.64 2.13 2.90
C PRO A 53 6.52 3.15 3.62
N SER A 54 5.95 3.91 4.56
CA SER A 54 6.62 4.96 5.32
C SER A 54 7.08 4.51 6.71
N GLY A 55 6.81 3.26 7.11
CA GLY A 55 7.18 2.70 8.41
C GLY A 55 6.49 1.36 8.67
N ASP A 56 6.21 1.06 9.93
CA ASP A 56 5.48 -0.15 10.32
C ASP A 56 3.97 -0.03 10.06
N LEU A 57 3.31 -1.18 9.94
CA LEU A 57 1.85 -1.23 9.99
C LEU A 57 1.36 -0.83 11.39
N HIS A 58 0.18 -0.26 11.45
CA HIS A 58 -0.49 0.14 12.67
C HIS A 58 -1.92 -0.41 12.73
N ILE A 59 -2.60 -0.24 13.85
CA ILE A 59 -3.93 -0.79 14.09
C ILE A 59 -4.95 -0.37 12.99
N GLY A 60 -4.82 0.81 12.41
CA GLY A 60 -5.69 1.25 11.30
C GLY A 60 -5.59 0.36 10.07
N HIS A 61 -4.41 -0.18 9.77
CA HIS A 61 -4.24 -1.15 8.68
C HIS A 61 -4.97 -2.47 8.98
N TRP A 62 -4.93 -2.94 10.23
CA TRP A 62 -5.67 -4.12 10.67
C TRP A 62 -7.17 -3.88 10.58
N TYR A 63 -7.64 -2.72 11.05
CA TYR A 63 -9.05 -2.36 11.03
C TYR A 63 -9.66 -2.39 9.63
N ILE A 64 -8.92 -1.92 8.62
CA ILE A 64 -9.38 -1.93 7.23
C ILE A 64 -9.28 -3.33 6.61
N LYS A 65 -8.21 -4.07 6.88
CA LYS A 65 -7.92 -5.33 6.21
C LYS A 65 -8.69 -6.52 6.78
N THR A 66 -8.93 -6.57 8.07
CA THR A 66 -9.59 -7.70 8.72
C THR A 66 -11.03 -7.94 8.25
N PRO A 67 -11.93 -6.94 8.15
CA PRO A 67 -13.28 -7.17 7.62
C PRO A 67 -13.25 -7.60 6.15
N THR A 68 -12.33 -7.04 5.36
CA THR A 68 -12.16 -7.39 3.95
C THR A 68 -11.69 -8.84 3.79
N ASP A 69 -10.73 -9.26 4.61
CA ASP A 69 -10.25 -10.64 4.65
C ASP A 69 -11.34 -11.64 5.08
N ALA A 70 -12.12 -11.29 6.11
CA ALA A 70 -13.27 -12.10 6.52
C ALA A 70 -14.28 -12.28 5.35
N ARG A 71 -14.53 -11.23 4.59
CA ARG A 71 -15.38 -11.30 3.40
C ARG A 71 -14.77 -12.19 2.31
N ALA A 72 -13.45 -12.09 2.07
CA ALA A 72 -12.76 -12.95 1.11
C ALA A 72 -12.90 -14.44 1.46
N ARG A 73 -12.69 -14.78 2.73
CA ARG A 73 -12.85 -16.15 3.24
C ARG A 73 -14.27 -16.66 3.06
N PHE A 74 -15.26 -15.86 3.47
CA PHE A 74 -16.66 -16.20 3.33
C PHE A 74 -17.03 -16.50 1.87
N LEU A 75 -16.60 -15.67 0.93
CA LEU A 75 -16.88 -15.85 -0.49
C LEU A 75 -16.23 -17.11 -1.06
N ARG A 76 -14.95 -17.37 -0.72
CA ARG A 76 -14.28 -18.63 -1.13
C ARG A 76 -14.98 -19.86 -0.58
N MET A 77 -15.41 -19.83 0.68
CA MET A 77 -16.17 -20.92 1.29
C MET A 77 -17.53 -21.15 0.63
N ASN A 78 -18.07 -20.13 -0.06
CA ASN A 78 -19.30 -20.21 -0.85
C ASN A 78 -19.03 -20.41 -2.35
N GLY A 79 -17.85 -20.91 -2.72
CA GLY A 79 -17.56 -21.34 -4.08
C GLY A 79 -17.26 -20.20 -5.08
N HIS A 80 -16.84 -19.03 -4.60
CA HIS A 80 -16.40 -17.95 -5.50
C HIS A 80 -14.89 -18.01 -5.78
N ASN A 81 -14.53 -17.70 -7.00
CA ASN A 81 -13.14 -17.37 -7.37
C ASN A 81 -12.88 -15.92 -6.99
N VAL A 82 -12.18 -15.72 -5.86
CA VAL A 82 -12.00 -14.40 -5.26
C VAL A 82 -10.63 -13.84 -5.59
N PHE A 83 -10.59 -12.80 -6.41
CA PHE A 83 -9.37 -12.02 -6.63
C PHE A 83 -9.22 -10.97 -5.54
N PHE A 84 -8.25 -11.19 -4.65
CA PHE A 84 -7.96 -10.31 -3.51
C PHE A 84 -6.48 -9.93 -3.50
N PRO A 85 -6.06 -9.02 -4.38
CA PRO A 85 -4.67 -8.58 -4.48
C PRO A 85 -4.28 -7.65 -3.34
N ILE A 86 -2.97 -7.52 -3.15
CA ILE A 86 -2.36 -6.53 -2.26
C ILE A 86 -1.28 -5.77 -3.01
N GLY A 87 -0.88 -4.62 -2.49
CA GLY A 87 0.22 -3.84 -3.03
C GLY A 87 0.71 -2.79 -2.06
N PHE A 88 1.64 -1.97 -2.54
CA PHE A 88 2.23 -0.86 -1.80
C PHE A 88 2.18 0.39 -2.66
N ASP A 89 1.56 1.45 -2.12
CA ASP A 89 1.55 2.77 -2.74
C ASP A 89 2.86 3.48 -2.39
N ALA A 90 3.87 3.27 -3.24
CA ALA A 90 5.26 3.48 -2.89
C ALA A 90 5.90 4.74 -3.49
N PHE A 91 5.16 5.51 -4.29
CA PHE A 91 5.60 6.80 -4.78
C PHE A 91 5.21 7.94 -3.84
N GLY A 92 5.97 9.04 -3.94
CA GLY A 92 5.57 10.34 -3.46
C GLY A 92 6.38 10.87 -2.28
N LEU A 93 6.02 12.08 -1.88
CA LEU A 93 6.70 12.88 -0.86
C LEU A 93 6.86 12.23 0.51
N PRO A 94 5.93 11.41 1.02
CA PRO A 94 6.13 10.75 2.31
C PRO A 94 7.38 9.88 2.37
N ALA A 95 7.65 9.09 1.32
CA ALA A 95 8.85 8.26 1.24
C ALA A 95 10.12 9.11 1.09
N GLU A 96 10.08 10.15 0.24
CA GLU A 96 11.21 11.07 0.06
C GLU A 96 11.54 11.83 1.35
N ASN A 97 10.52 12.36 2.05
CA ASN A 97 10.72 13.06 3.32
C ASN A 97 11.33 12.16 4.39
N ALA A 98 10.85 10.92 4.51
CA ALA A 98 11.42 9.96 5.44
C ALA A 98 12.88 9.64 5.10
N ALA A 99 13.20 9.46 3.83
CA ALA A 99 14.54 9.20 3.36
C ALA A 99 15.50 10.38 3.61
N ILE A 100 15.06 11.60 3.35
CA ILE A 100 15.84 12.83 3.67
C ILE A 100 16.12 12.90 5.17
N LYS A 101 15.08 12.69 6.01
CA LYS A 101 15.21 12.70 7.47
C LYS A 101 16.19 11.64 7.98
N GLN A 102 16.19 10.46 7.37
CA GLN A 102 17.06 9.33 7.71
C GLN A 102 18.43 9.39 7.00
N LYS A 103 18.64 10.36 6.11
CA LYS A 103 19.87 10.51 5.30
C LYS A 103 20.21 9.26 4.48
N ILE A 104 19.20 8.62 3.91
CA ILE A 104 19.35 7.45 3.03
C ILE A 104 18.64 7.68 1.70
N HIS A 105 18.99 6.87 0.69
CA HIS A 105 18.33 6.97 -0.61
C HIS A 105 16.85 6.53 -0.54
N PRO A 106 15.88 7.28 -1.13
CA PRO A 106 14.47 6.97 -1.08
C PRO A 106 14.13 5.53 -1.50
N ALA A 107 14.74 5.02 -2.57
CA ALA A 107 14.49 3.65 -3.01
C ALA A 107 14.88 2.61 -1.96
N GLN A 108 16.02 2.78 -1.29
CA GLN A 108 16.47 1.86 -0.25
C GLN A 108 15.52 1.87 0.95
N TRP A 109 15.11 3.06 1.38
CA TRP A 109 14.14 3.22 2.46
C TRP A 109 12.81 2.55 2.12
N THR A 110 12.27 2.86 0.95
CA THR A 110 10.98 2.35 0.48
C THR A 110 10.99 0.82 0.38
N MET A 111 11.98 0.24 -0.28
CA MET A 111 12.06 -1.22 -0.44
C MET A 111 12.27 -1.95 0.88
N LYS A 112 13.02 -1.38 1.82
CA LYS A 112 13.16 -1.91 3.19
C LYS A 112 11.81 -1.93 3.93
N ASN A 113 11.05 -0.84 3.85
CA ASN A 113 9.74 -0.76 4.48
C ASN A 113 8.72 -1.71 3.83
N ILE A 114 8.73 -1.84 2.50
CA ILE A 114 7.90 -2.81 1.80
C ILE A 114 8.19 -4.23 2.29
N ALA A 115 9.45 -4.62 2.38
CA ALA A 115 9.83 -5.94 2.88
C ALA A 115 9.32 -6.19 4.32
N ASN A 116 9.44 -5.19 5.19
CA ASN A 116 8.95 -5.27 6.56
C ASN A 116 7.42 -5.35 6.62
N MET A 117 6.71 -4.47 5.91
CA MET A 117 5.25 -4.48 5.86
C MET A 117 4.70 -5.77 5.26
N ARG A 118 5.34 -6.31 4.20
CA ARG A 118 4.97 -7.60 3.62
C ARG A 118 5.05 -8.71 4.66
N ARG A 119 6.12 -8.74 5.46
CA ARG A 119 6.25 -9.69 6.56
C ARG A 119 5.13 -9.52 7.60
N GLN A 120 4.82 -8.28 7.98
CA GLN A 120 3.74 -7.97 8.92
C GLN A 120 2.36 -8.36 8.37
N LEU A 121 2.07 -8.07 7.10
CA LEU A 121 0.82 -8.49 6.45
C LEU A 121 0.69 -10.02 6.36
N ARG A 122 1.79 -10.72 6.08
CA ARG A 122 1.78 -12.18 6.08
C ARG A 122 1.51 -12.75 7.48
N SER A 123 2.09 -12.14 8.53
CA SER A 123 1.86 -12.58 9.91
C SER A 123 0.44 -12.35 10.41
N MET A 124 -0.34 -11.46 9.76
CA MET A 124 -1.79 -11.36 9.99
C MET A 124 -2.55 -12.64 9.56
N GLY A 125 -1.96 -13.48 8.71
CA GLY A 125 -2.65 -14.59 8.08
C GLY A 125 -3.72 -14.15 7.06
N ALA A 126 -3.64 -12.92 6.56
CA ALA A 126 -4.58 -12.40 5.56
C ALA A 126 -4.46 -13.16 4.24
N THR A 127 -5.61 -13.37 3.58
CA THR A 127 -5.76 -14.26 2.42
C THR A 127 -5.52 -13.55 1.09
N PHE A 128 -4.53 -12.68 1.05
CA PHE A 128 -4.15 -11.98 -0.19
C PHE A 128 -3.57 -12.94 -1.23
N ASP A 129 -3.89 -12.68 -2.47
CA ASP A 129 -3.19 -13.27 -3.62
C ASP A 129 -1.83 -12.57 -3.81
N TRP A 130 -0.79 -13.13 -3.21
CA TRP A 130 0.56 -12.58 -3.23
C TRP A 130 1.24 -12.66 -4.60
N ASP A 131 0.77 -13.53 -5.50
CA ASP A 131 1.29 -13.60 -6.87
C ASP A 131 0.85 -12.39 -7.69
N SER A 132 -0.20 -11.70 -7.23
CA SER A 132 -0.74 -10.48 -7.81
C SER A 132 -0.34 -9.22 -7.03
N GLU A 133 0.75 -9.29 -6.25
CA GLU A 133 1.27 -8.12 -5.54
C GLU A 133 1.73 -7.03 -6.51
N VAL A 134 1.39 -5.78 -6.22
CA VAL A 134 1.87 -4.63 -6.98
C VAL A 134 2.67 -3.66 -6.11
N VAL A 135 3.74 -3.11 -6.70
CA VAL A 135 4.57 -2.07 -6.09
C VAL A 135 4.61 -0.88 -7.04
N THR A 136 3.94 0.21 -6.69
CA THR A 136 3.66 1.31 -7.63
C THR A 136 4.91 2.03 -8.12
N CYS A 137 6.03 1.97 -7.38
CA CYS A 137 7.29 2.62 -7.74
C CYS A 137 8.23 1.77 -8.60
N THR A 138 7.80 0.58 -9.04
CA THR A 138 8.62 -0.24 -9.94
C THR A 138 8.28 0.00 -11.41
N PRO A 139 9.25 -0.18 -12.34
CA PRO A 139 9.03 0.00 -13.77
C PRO A 139 7.88 -0.86 -14.33
N GLU A 140 7.71 -2.07 -13.81
CA GLU A 140 6.66 -3.00 -14.21
C GLU A 140 5.26 -2.40 -13.99
N TYR A 141 5.12 -1.57 -12.95
CA TYR A 141 3.87 -0.90 -12.65
C TYR A 141 3.77 0.46 -13.36
N TYR A 142 4.72 1.39 -13.13
CA TYR A 142 4.55 2.77 -13.60
C TYR A 142 4.64 2.94 -15.12
N ARG A 143 5.19 1.97 -15.87
CA ARG A 143 5.13 1.98 -17.34
C ARG A 143 3.71 2.11 -17.88
N TRP A 144 2.72 1.58 -17.14
CA TRP A 144 1.32 1.69 -17.53
C TRP A 144 0.78 3.10 -17.34
N ASN A 145 1.20 3.80 -16.29
CA ASN A 145 0.89 5.22 -16.10
C ASN A 145 1.48 6.06 -17.24
N GLN A 146 2.71 5.76 -17.63
CA GLN A 146 3.37 6.42 -18.78
C GLN A 146 2.61 6.15 -20.08
N TRP A 147 2.18 4.91 -20.31
CA TRP A 147 1.40 4.54 -21.48
C TRP A 147 0.04 5.26 -21.52
N ILE A 148 -0.67 5.33 -20.40
CA ILE A 148 -1.94 6.05 -20.29
C ILE A 148 -1.72 7.55 -20.58
N PHE A 149 -0.67 8.15 -20.02
CA PHE A 149 -0.33 9.55 -20.29
C PHE A 149 -0.10 9.80 -21.80
N LEU A 150 0.65 8.92 -22.46
CA LEU A 150 0.87 9.05 -23.92
C LEU A 150 -0.44 8.95 -24.71
N LYS A 151 -1.39 8.10 -24.28
CA LYS A 151 -2.72 8.04 -24.91
C LYS A 151 -3.52 9.33 -24.72
N TYR A 152 -3.42 9.97 -23.56
CA TYR A 152 -4.03 11.28 -23.34
C TYR A 152 -3.38 12.38 -24.20
N LEU A 153 -2.07 12.34 -24.35
CA LEU A 153 -1.34 13.26 -25.19
C LEU A 153 -1.73 13.10 -26.68
N GLU A 154 -1.77 11.87 -27.18
CA GLU A 154 -2.19 11.54 -28.54
C GLU A 154 -3.63 12.00 -28.83
N ALA A 155 -4.52 11.90 -27.84
CA ALA A 155 -5.91 12.35 -27.94
C ALA A 155 -6.10 13.86 -27.74
N GLY A 156 -5.04 14.62 -27.47
CA GLY A 156 -5.12 16.05 -27.20
C GLY A 156 -5.73 16.43 -25.85
N LEU A 157 -5.89 15.44 -24.94
CA LEU A 157 -6.44 15.63 -23.59
C LEU A 157 -5.39 16.14 -22.60
N ALA A 158 -4.12 15.83 -22.85
CA ALA A 158 -2.98 16.37 -22.12
C ALA A 158 -2.26 17.40 -23.00
N TYR A 159 -1.96 18.56 -22.45
CA TYR A 159 -1.22 19.62 -23.13
C TYR A 159 -0.38 20.42 -22.13
N ARG A 160 0.66 21.10 -22.62
CA ARG A 160 1.52 21.94 -21.78
C ARG A 160 1.12 23.39 -21.88
N LYS A 161 1.08 24.08 -20.75
CA LYS A 161 0.90 25.53 -20.67
C LYS A 161 1.56 26.13 -19.44
N MET A 162 1.82 27.42 -19.48
CA MET A 162 2.18 28.20 -18.30
C MET A 162 0.98 28.27 -17.35
N ALA A 163 1.16 27.92 -16.09
CA ALA A 163 0.13 28.00 -15.06
C ALA A 163 0.72 28.45 -13.73
N ALA A 164 -0.02 29.27 -13.00
CA ALA A 164 0.35 29.70 -11.67
C ALA A 164 0.17 28.52 -10.69
N VAL A 165 1.25 28.12 -10.06
CA VAL A 165 1.28 27.06 -9.04
C VAL A 165 1.62 27.64 -7.67
N ASP A 166 1.25 26.91 -6.62
CA ASP A 166 1.72 27.20 -5.27
C ASP A 166 3.14 26.67 -5.10
N TRP A 167 4.06 27.56 -4.73
CA TRP A 167 5.48 27.27 -4.63
C TRP A 167 6.02 27.55 -3.23
N CYS A 168 6.70 26.55 -2.63
CA CYS A 168 7.47 26.76 -1.42
C CYS A 168 8.90 27.21 -1.78
N PRO A 169 9.31 28.45 -1.46
CA PRO A 169 10.63 28.93 -1.80
C PRO A 169 11.76 28.29 -1.00
N LYS A 170 11.47 27.79 0.21
CA LYS A 170 12.43 27.10 1.07
C LYS A 170 12.66 25.66 0.63
N ASP A 171 11.61 24.91 0.40
CA ASP A 171 11.69 23.50 -0.01
C ASP A 171 11.88 23.34 -1.52
N GLN A 172 11.76 24.43 -2.29
CA GLN A 172 11.88 24.48 -3.76
C GLN A 172 10.98 23.45 -4.46
N VAL A 173 9.71 23.37 -4.04
CA VAL A 173 8.73 22.39 -4.52
C VAL A 173 7.40 23.03 -4.84
N VAL A 174 6.72 22.50 -5.86
CA VAL A 174 5.30 22.81 -6.13
C VAL A 174 4.44 22.12 -5.09
N LEU A 175 3.46 22.84 -4.58
CA LEU A 175 2.53 22.34 -3.57
C LEU A 175 1.14 22.12 -4.17
N ALA A 176 0.52 21.02 -3.84
CA ALA A 176 -0.91 20.81 -4.05
C ALA A 176 -1.72 21.70 -3.09
N ARG A 177 -3.00 21.91 -3.39
CA ARG A 177 -3.86 22.78 -2.58
C ARG A 177 -3.92 22.35 -1.12
N GLU A 178 -3.97 21.04 -0.86
CA GLU A 178 -4.05 20.42 0.47
C GLU A 178 -2.75 20.54 1.26
N GLN A 179 -1.67 20.95 0.60
CA GLN A 179 -0.34 21.16 1.19
C GLN A 179 -0.07 22.62 1.56
N VAL A 180 -1.07 23.47 1.36
CA VAL A 180 -1.03 24.90 1.74
C VAL A 180 -1.99 25.11 2.90
N GLU A 181 -1.44 25.39 4.08
CA GLU A 181 -2.19 25.44 5.33
C GLU A 181 -2.48 26.88 5.79
N GLY A 182 -3.62 27.02 6.47
CA GLY A 182 -4.03 28.25 7.16
C GLY A 182 -4.37 29.43 6.26
N ALA A 183 -4.86 30.51 6.88
CA ALA A 183 -5.18 31.76 6.21
C ALA A 183 -3.92 32.45 5.62
N ASP A 184 -2.79 32.28 6.29
CA ASP A 184 -1.50 32.83 5.88
C ASP A 184 -0.83 32.07 4.75
N ARG A 185 -1.45 30.96 4.29
CA ARG A 185 -0.98 30.14 3.19
C ARG A 185 0.47 29.70 3.38
N VAL A 186 0.71 28.87 4.39
CA VAL A 186 2.05 28.34 4.68
C VAL A 186 2.24 26.90 4.17
N CYS A 187 3.48 26.56 3.87
CA CYS A 187 3.85 25.19 3.49
C CYS A 187 3.65 24.23 4.66
N TRP A 188 2.86 23.19 4.47
CA TRP A 188 2.58 22.14 5.45
C TRP A 188 3.85 21.47 6.05
N ARG A 189 4.95 21.48 5.30
CA ARG A 189 6.22 20.84 5.67
C ARG A 189 7.13 21.74 6.50
N CYS A 190 7.32 22.99 6.11
CA CYS A 190 8.33 23.87 6.70
C CYS A 190 7.78 25.17 7.26
N GLY A 191 6.47 25.42 7.20
CA GLY A 191 5.82 26.64 7.69
C GLY A 191 6.17 27.93 6.94
N THR A 192 6.93 27.85 5.85
CA THR A 192 7.30 29.02 5.07
C THR A 192 6.11 29.48 4.23
N GLN A 193 5.91 30.79 4.12
CA GLN A 193 4.85 31.38 3.31
C GLN A 193 4.99 30.96 1.84
N VAL A 194 3.88 30.47 1.28
CA VAL A 194 3.78 29.99 -0.10
C VAL A 194 3.57 31.18 -1.04
N ILE A 195 4.28 31.17 -2.15
CA ILE A 195 4.14 32.17 -3.21
C ILE A 195 3.54 31.55 -4.46
N LYS A 196 2.90 32.39 -5.31
CA LYS A 196 2.52 31.97 -6.65
C LYS A 196 3.73 32.08 -7.58
N ARG A 197 3.92 31.08 -8.40
CA ARG A 197 4.98 31.05 -9.42
C ARG A 197 4.42 30.45 -10.71
N ASP A 198 4.69 31.11 -11.81
CA ASP A 198 4.32 30.59 -13.13
C ASP A 198 5.36 29.55 -13.56
N LEU A 199 4.91 28.36 -13.80
CA LEU A 199 5.70 27.25 -14.31
C LEU A 199 4.97 26.56 -15.46
N GLU A 200 5.74 26.00 -16.37
CA GLU A 200 5.18 25.17 -17.41
C GLU A 200 4.65 23.87 -16.80
N GLN A 201 3.36 23.61 -17.01
CA GLN A 201 2.64 22.47 -16.46
C GLN A 201 1.96 21.69 -17.57
N TRP A 202 1.85 20.38 -17.33
CA TRP A 202 0.99 19.49 -18.11
C TRP A 202 -0.46 19.63 -17.69
#